data_a768d12acc26b37a9c81ad20a6f20af0
#
_entry.id   a768d12acc26b37a9c81ad20a6f20af0
#
_cell.length_a   1.000
_cell.length_b   1.000
_cell.length_c   1.000
_cell.angle_alpha   90.00
_cell.angle_beta   90.00
_cell.angle_gamma   90.00
#
_symmetry.space_group_name_H-M   'P 1'
#
loop_
_entity.id
_entity.type
_entity.pdbx_description
1 polymer ?
#
loop_
_entity_poly.entity_id
_entity_poly.type
_entity_poly.pdbx_seq_one_letter_code
_entity_poly.pdbx_strand_id
1 'polypeptide(L)'
;MKHLVKTAAAPVLALALALPAAAGGMPGKGISVSPIKGSPANAWFQHMVVQLGLEALGYEVGETLEADFPAVHLAVASGDADYTFNHWKPLHNDFFDKSGGESVMTRVNAAITGAGQGYYIDKNTAEAHGITDIGQLADPALAAVFDSDGDGRANLSGCNPGWGCELAIETHLDDFKLRDAVQHDQGSYFAIMADTITRYNEGGAILYYTWTPNWISDVLVPGEDVVQIGIPSGGGFKTGFAVNDVYIVANNGFLEANPAAAKFFEMVDIPISAVNAAQVKLRDGENTQEDFRRHAEDWVSANQAQFDSWVAAAANAN
;
A
#
# COMPACT_ATOMS: atom_id res chain seq x y z
N MET A 1 -53.32 -33.39 -15.98
CA MET A 1 -51.90 -33.74 -16.20
C MET A 1 -51.05 -32.72 -15.47
N LYS A 2 -50.44 -33.10 -14.35
CA LYS A 2 -49.59 -32.23 -13.54
C LYS A 2 -48.13 -32.57 -13.89
N HIS A 3 -47.42 -31.65 -14.52
CA HIS A 3 -45.98 -31.79 -14.79
C HIS A 3 -45.19 -31.44 -13.52
N LEU A 4 -44.56 -32.44 -12.94
CA LEU A 4 -43.54 -32.26 -11.89
C LEU A 4 -42.24 -31.83 -12.55
N VAL A 5 -41.80 -30.61 -12.25
CA VAL A 5 -40.42 -30.14 -12.56
C VAL A 5 -39.51 -30.65 -11.44
N LYS A 6 -38.62 -31.57 -11.77
CA LYS A 6 -37.54 -31.99 -10.88
C LYS A 6 -36.40 -31.01 -11.01
N THR A 7 -36.20 -30.18 -9.99
CA THR A 7 -34.97 -29.38 -9.82
C THR A 7 -33.83 -30.29 -9.34
N ALA A 8 -32.85 -30.49 -10.19
CA ALA A 8 -31.59 -31.14 -9.81
C ALA A 8 -30.71 -30.14 -9.10
N ALA A 9 -30.47 -30.33 -7.81
CA ALA A 9 -29.45 -29.62 -7.07
C ALA A 9 -28.09 -30.22 -7.44
N ALA A 10 -27.21 -29.41 -8.03
CA ALA A 10 -25.81 -29.77 -8.23
C ALA A 10 -25.08 -29.69 -6.88
N PRO A 11 -24.25 -30.68 -6.52
CA PRO A 11 -23.41 -30.55 -5.32
C PRO A 11 -22.32 -29.54 -5.57
N VAL A 12 -22.27 -28.51 -4.73
CA VAL A 12 -21.09 -27.61 -4.61
C VAL A 12 -19.99 -28.48 -4.02
N LEU A 13 -19.01 -28.81 -4.84
CA LEU A 13 -17.79 -29.48 -4.39
C LEU A 13 -16.95 -28.39 -3.69
N ALA A 14 -16.99 -28.35 -2.36
CA ALA A 14 -16.03 -27.59 -1.57
C ALA A 14 -14.65 -28.23 -1.81
N LEU A 15 -13.82 -27.55 -2.59
CA LEU A 15 -12.41 -27.90 -2.75
C LEU A 15 -11.73 -27.58 -1.42
N ALA A 16 -11.60 -28.59 -0.56
CA ALA A 16 -10.76 -28.49 0.62
C ALA A 16 -9.29 -28.31 0.11
N LEU A 17 -8.72 -27.15 0.33
CA LEU A 17 -7.28 -26.91 0.16
C LEU A 17 -6.54 -27.93 1.04
N ALA A 18 -6.02 -28.97 0.41
CA ALA A 18 -5.13 -29.90 1.08
C ALA A 18 -3.79 -29.18 1.26
N LEU A 19 -3.59 -28.55 2.40
CA LEU A 19 -2.28 -28.06 2.80
C LEU A 19 -1.33 -29.27 2.85
N PRO A 20 -0.15 -29.18 2.21
CA PRO A 20 0.83 -30.26 2.34
C PRO A 20 1.19 -30.38 3.83
N ALA A 21 1.04 -31.60 4.38
CA ALA A 21 1.53 -31.90 5.70
C ALA A 21 3.05 -31.76 5.66
N ALA A 22 3.56 -30.62 6.14
CA ALA A 22 4.98 -30.44 6.35
C ALA A 22 5.47 -31.56 7.28
N ALA A 23 6.53 -32.26 6.88
CA ALA A 23 7.13 -33.35 7.66
C ALA A 23 7.83 -32.85 8.95
N GLY A 24 7.85 -31.53 9.18
CA GLY A 24 8.20 -30.86 10.44
C GLY A 24 6.94 -30.48 11.19
N GLY A 25 6.96 -30.43 12.52
CA GLY A 25 5.82 -29.99 13.33
C GLY A 25 5.32 -28.59 12.90
N MET A 26 4.18 -28.13 13.44
CA MET A 26 3.70 -26.76 13.30
C MET A 26 4.48 -25.87 14.27
N PRO A 27 5.53 -25.13 13.82
CA PRO A 27 6.41 -24.38 14.74
C PRO A 27 5.67 -23.28 15.50
N GLY A 28 4.59 -22.73 14.91
CA GLY A 28 3.76 -21.68 15.52
C GLY A 28 2.66 -22.19 16.44
N LYS A 29 2.54 -23.51 16.67
CA LYS A 29 1.43 -24.06 17.46
C LYS A 29 1.35 -23.50 18.88
N GLY A 30 0.20 -22.86 19.18
CA GLY A 30 -0.07 -22.23 20.47
C GLY A 30 0.63 -20.89 20.67
N ILE A 31 1.14 -20.29 19.59
CA ILE A 31 1.75 -18.97 19.61
C ILE A 31 0.83 -18.01 18.87
N SER A 32 0.39 -16.95 19.58
CA SER A 32 -0.40 -15.87 18.99
C SER A 32 0.51 -14.84 18.33
N VAL A 33 0.05 -14.24 17.24
CA VAL A 33 0.75 -13.17 16.50
C VAL A 33 -0.19 -11.99 16.32
N SER A 34 0.28 -10.79 16.64
CA SER A 34 -0.48 -9.54 16.60
C SER A 34 0.00 -8.65 15.44
N PRO A 35 -0.69 -8.67 14.28
CA PRO A 35 -0.37 -7.80 13.15
C PRO A 35 -0.91 -6.40 13.33
N ILE A 36 -0.20 -5.40 12.75
CA ILE A 36 -0.69 -4.03 12.62
C ILE A 36 -0.40 -3.49 11.22
N LYS A 37 -1.28 -2.64 10.68
CA LYS A 37 -1.06 -1.98 9.40
C LYS A 37 -1.38 -0.50 9.44
N GLY A 38 -0.86 0.24 8.46
CA GLY A 38 -1.32 1.60 8.20
C GLY A 38 -2.77 1.64 7.70
N SER A 39 -3.42 2.79 7.87
CA SER A 39 -4.83 3.00 7.53
C SER A 39 -5.22 2.77 6.05
N PRO A 40 -4.33 2.81 5.02
CA PRO A 40 -4.76 2.55 3.64
C PRO A 40 -5.35 1.16 3.44
N ALA A 41 -6.59 1.10 2.92
CA ALA A 41 -7.26 -0.17 2.63
C ALA A 41 -6.49 -1.05 1.62
N ASN A 42 -5.72 -0.42 0.76
CA ASN A 42 -4.90 -1.10 -0.26
C ASN A 42 -3.74 -1.94 0.30
N ALA A 43 -3.45 -1.87 1.60
CA ALA A 43 -2.45 -2.71 2.25
C ALA A 43 -2.98 -4.08 2.70
N TRP A 44 -4.30 -4.30 2.68
CA TRP A 44 -4.89 -5.53 3.18
C TRP A 44 -4.44 -6.80 2.44
N PHE A 45 -4.33 -6.75 1.11
CA PHE A 45 -3.99 -7.93 0.31
C PHE A 45 -2.68 -8.58 0.76
N GLN A 46 -1.59 -7.81 0.84
CA GLN A 46 -0.29 -8.35 1.24
C GLN A 46 -0.27 -8.79 2.71
N HIS A 47 -1.00 -8.10 3.59
CA HIS A 47 -1.17 -8.54 4.96
C HIS A 47 -1.86 -9.91 5.05
N MET A 48 -2.93 -10.12 4.28
CA MET A 48 -3.64 -11.40 4.25
C MET A 48 -2.79 -12.54 3.70
N VAL A 49 -1.94 -12.28 2.68
CA VAL A 49 -0.99 -13.29 2.19
C VAL A 49 -0.01 -13.73 3.29
N VAL A 50 0.50 -12.78 4.08
CA VAL A 50 1.39 -13.07 5.21
C VAL A 50 0.66 -13.82 6.33
N GLN A 51 -0.57 -13.44 6.65
CA GLN A 51 -1.40 -14.16 7.63
C GLN A 51 -1.60 -15.61 7.24
N LEU A 52 -1.98 -15.88 5.97
CA LEU A 52 -2.14 -17.25 5.46
C LEU A 52 -0.87 -18.11 5.64
N GLY A 53 0.30 -17.51 5.44
CA GLY A 53 1.57 -18.21 5.65
C GLY A 53 1.87 -18.52 7.13
N LEU A 54 1.62 -17.55 8.01
CA LEU A 54 1.74 -17.78 9.46
C LEU A 54 0.75 -18.82 9.96
N GLU A 55 -0.51 -18.78 9.49
CA GLU A 55 -1.52 -19.81 9.80
C GLU A 55 -1.08 -21.20 9.30
N ALA A 56 -0.50 -21.29 8.09
CA ALA A 56 0.03 -22.55 7.55
C ALA A 56 1.19 -23.11 8.40
N LEU A 57 1.94 -22.25 9.10
CA LEU A 57 2.97 -22.63 10.07
C LEU A 57 2.41 -22.95 11.46
N GLY A 58 1.10 -22.78 11.68
CA GLY A 58 0.40 -23.11 12.92
C GLY A 58 0.28 -21.96 13.92
N TYR A 59 0.65 -20.73 13.56
CA TYR A 59 0.45 -19.54 14.40
C TYR A 59 -1.04 -19.17 14.48
N GLU A 60 -1.43 -18.65 15.65
CA GLU A 60 -2.76 -18.07 15.87
C GLU A 60 -2.69 -16.57 15.54
N VAL A 61 -3.01 -16.18 14.31
CA VAL A 61 -2.95 -14.79 13.89
C VAL A 61 -4.18 -14.04 14.39
N GLY A 62 -3.95 -13.01 15.19
CA GLY A 62 -4.99 -12.14 15.73
C GLY A 62 -5.57 -11.19 14.70
N GLU A 63 -6.58 -10.42 15.12
CA GLU A 63 -7.14 -9.34 14.31
C GLU A 63 -6.05 -8.31 13.98
N THR A 64 -5.98 -7.88 12.71
CA THR A 64 -5.03 -6.84 12.31
C THR A 64 -5.50 -5.48 12.82
N LEU A 65 -4.68 -4.86 13.67
CA LEU A 65 -4.88 -3.49 14.13
C LEU A 65 -4.62 -2.50 12.98
N GLU A 66 -5.29 -1.34 13.04
CA GLU A 66 -5.07 -0.24 12.12
C GLU A 66 -4.71 1.04 12.88
N ALA A 67 -3.70 1.77 12.41
CA ALA A 67 -3.31 3.06 12.95
C ALA A 67 -2.61 3.92 11.90
N ASP A 68 -2.31 5.18 12.21
CA ASP A 68 -1.42 6.00 11.38
C ASP A 68 0.03 5.54 11.50
N PHE A 69 0.82 5.77 10.45
CA PHE A 69 2.17 5.19 10.33
C PHE A 69 3.13 5.45 11.50
N PRO A 70 3.14 6.65 12.15
CA PRO A 70 3.93 6.83 13.36
C PRO A 70 3.54 5.87 14.48
N ALA A 71 2.23 5.66 14.70
CA ALA A 71 1.72 4.77 15.73
C ALA A 71 1.96 3.28 15.37
N VAL A 72 1.87 2.91 14.09
CA VAL A 72 2.23 1.56 13.61
C VAL A 72 3.67 1.22 13.99
N HIS A 73 4.65 2.10 13.68
CA HIS A 73 6.05 1.84 14.00
C HIS A 73 6.29 1.80 15.52
N LEU A 74 5.62 2.68 16.26
CA LEU A 74 5.74 2.68 17.72
C LEU A 74 5.19 1.38 18.33
N ALA A 75 4.05 0.87 17.86
CA ALA A 75 3.45 -0.37 18.35
C ALA A 75 4.35 -1.58 18.07
N VAL A 76 4.96 -1.66 16.88
CA VAL A 76 5.94 -2.72 16.58
C VAL A 76 7.19 -2.56 17.44
N ALA A 77 7.67 -1.34 17.65
CA ALA A 77 8.86 -1.08 18.48
C ALA A 77 8.66 -1.46 19.93
N SER A 78 7.48 -1.20 20.51
CA SER A 78 7.14 -1.53 21.90
C SER A 78 6.81 -3.01 22.11
N GLY A 79 6.50 -3.76 21.04
CA GLY A 79 5.99 -5.14 21.11
C GLY A 79 4.49 -5.23 21.37
N ASP A 80 3.74 -4.12 21.26
CA ASP A 80 2.27 -4.13 21.28
C ASP A 80 1.68 -4.77 20.01
N ALA A 81 2.49 -4.78 18.93
CA ALA A 81 2.27 -5.55 17.72
C ALA A 81 3.58 -6.25 17.32
N ASP A 82 3.47 -7.42 16.70
CA ASP A 82 4.64 -8.24 16.34
C ASP A 82 5.24 -7.81 15.00
N TYR A 83 4.39 -7.43 14.03
CA TYR A 83 4.87 -7.02 12.70
C TYR A 83 3.89 -6.09 11.97
N THR A 84 4.45 -5.41 10.95
CA THR A 84 3.69 -4.71 9.90
C THR A 84 4.25 -5.04 8.52
N PHE A 85 3.39 -5.09 7.49
CA PHE A 85 3.81 -5.22 6.09
C PHE A 85 3.37 -4.01 5.28
N ASN A 86 3.77 -2.84 5.71
CA ASN A 86 3.49 -1.59 4.98
C ASN A 86 4.55 -0.51 5.24
N HIS A 87 5.82 -0.92 5.45
CA HIS A 87 6.91 0.02 5.59
C HIS A 87 7.54 0.34 4.24
N TRP A 88 7.23 1.51 3.70
CA TRP A 88 7.80 2.02 2.47
C TRP A 88 9.17 2.66 2.74
N LYS A 89 10.24 2.06 2.26
CA LYS A 89 11.59 2.58 2.41
C LYS A 89 12.02 3.23 1.09
N PRO A 90 12.40 4.51 1.09
CA PRO A 90 12.78 5.35 2.24
C PRO A 90 11.68 6.23 2.83
N LEU A 91 10.45 6.28 2.29
CA LEU A 91 9.38 7.19 2.70
C LEU A 91 9.10 7.18 4.21
N HIS A 92 9.11 5.99 4.82
CA HIS A 92 8.81 5.80 6.24
C HIS A 92 10.06 5.71 7.14
N ASN A 93 11.26 6.04 6.62
CA ASN A 93 12.48 5.99 7.43
C ASN A 93 12.37 6.81 8.71
N ASP A 94 11.83 8.03 8.62
CA ASP A 94 11.67 8.91 9.78
C ASP A 94 10.81 8.28 10.89
N PHE A 95 9.72 7.59 10.53
CA PHE A 95 8.86 6.91 11.50
C PHE A 95 9.59 5.74 12.16
N PHE A 96 10.30 4.95 11.35
CA PHE A 96 11.10 3.82 11.82
C PHE A 96 12.20 4.28 12.78
N ASP A 97 13.00 5.27 12.38
CA ASP A 97 14.15 5.75 13.15
C ASP A 97 13.72 6.41 14.47
N LYS A 98 12.65 7.23 14.43
CA LYS A 98 12.08 7.88 15.63
C LYS A 98 11.47 6.90 16.62
N SER A 99 11.03 5.72 16.16
CA SER A 99 10.51 4.65 17.02
C SER A 99 11.59 3.73 17.59
N GLY A 100 12.87 4.01 17.35
CA GLY A 100 14.00 3.26 17.88
C GLY A 100 14.81 2.46 16.85
N GLY A 101 14.33 2.41 15.59
CA GLY A 101 15.06 1.82 14.47
C GLY A 101 15.46 0.37 14.66
N GLU A 102 16.60 -0.01 14.08
CA GLU A 102 17.12 -1.37 14.09
C GLU A 102 17.44 -1.90 15.49
N SER A 103 17.47 -1.05 16.53
CA SER A 103 17.70 -1.49 17.91
C SER A 103 16.53 -2.26 18.52
N VAL A 104 15.30 -2.05 18.01
CA VAL A 104 14.05 -2.63 18.54
C VAL A 104 13.21 -3.34 17.48
N MET A 105 13.43 -3.00 16.21
CA MET A 105 12.70 -3.56 15.06
C MET A 105 13.68 -3.90 13.94
N THR A 106 13.35 -4.90 13.14
CA THR A 106 14.11 -5.26 11.93
C THR A 106 13.24 -5.08 10.69
N ARG A 107 13.80 -4.41 9.66
CA ARG A 107 13.28 -4.47 8.28
C ARG A 107 13.72 -5.81 7.68
N VAL A 108 12.86 -6.82 7.79
CA VAL A 108 13.25 -8.22 7.49
C VAL A 108 13.48 -8.43 6.00
N ASN A 109 12.56 -7.94 5.17
CA ASN A 109 12.61 -8.20 3.73
C ASN A 109 11.88 -7.11 2.94
N ALA A 110 12.45 -6.73 1.79
CA ALA A 110 11.80 -5.93 0.76
C ALA A 110 10.86 -6.83 -0.07
N ALA A 111 9.69 -7.14 0.47
CA ALA A 111 8.80 -8.15 -0.08
C ALA A 111 7.96 -7.67 -1.28
N ILE A 112 7.90 -6.36 -1.54
CA ILE A 112 7.37 -5.74 -2.77
C ILE A 112 8.39 -4.68 -3.19
N THR A 113 8.87 -4.73 -4.44
CA THR A 113 9.89 -3.82 -4.94
C THR A 113 9.39 -2.92 -6.06
N GLY A 114 10.01 -1.74 -6.20
CA GLY A 114 9.75 -0.86 -7.31
C GLY A 114 8.47 -0.01 -7.19
N ALA A 115 7.98 0.23 -5.97
CA ALA A 115 6.84 1.11 -5.74
C ALA A 115 7.22 2.57 -6.04
N GLY A 116 6.41 3.24 -6.87
CA GLY A 116 6.62 4.62 -7.28
C GLY A 116 5.67 5.59 -6.59
N GLN A 117 6.01 6.88 -6.63
CA GLN A 117 5.18 7.98 -6.18
C GLN A 117 5.36 9.19 -7.10
N GLY A 118 4.38 10.07 -7.17
CA GLY A 118 4.54 11.28 -7.96
C GLY A 118 3.34 12.21 -7.92
N TYR A 119 3.56 13.38 -8.53
CA TYR A 119 2.50 14.31 -8.89
C TYR A 119 2.05 14.04 -10.30
N TYR A 120 0.76 14.11 -10.50
CA TYR A 120 0.13 13.91 -11.80
C TYR A 120 -0.81 15.07 -12.11
N ILE A 121 -0.88 15.42 -13.38
CA ILE A 121 -1.87 16.38 -13.92
C ILE A 121 -2.55 15.79 -15.13
N ASP A 122 -3.72 16.27 -15.49
CA ASP A 122 -4.35 15.85 -16.74
C ASP A 122 -3.49 16.23 -17.94
N LYS A 123 -3.49 15.34 -18.94
CA LYS A 123 -2.63 15.45 -20.10
C LYS A 123 -2.92 16.69 -20.93
N ASN A 124 -4.19 17.06 -21.06
CA ASN A 124 -4.60 18.22 -21.85
C ASN A 124 -4.04 19.51 -21.26
N THR A 125 -4.11 19.67 -19.94
CA THR A 125 -3.53 20.81 -19.21
C THR A 125 -2.02 20.83 -19.32
N ALA A 126 -1.36 19.67 -19.18
CA ALA A 126 0.09 19.56 -19.36
C ALA A 126 0.54 20.05 -20.74
N GLU A 127 -0.12 19.59 -21.79
CA GLU A 127 0.18 19.96 -23.19
C GLU A 127 -0.15 21.43 -23.49
N ALA A 128 -1.31 21.91 -23.02
CA ALA A 128 -1.76 23.28 -23.30
C ALA A 128 -0.86 24.36 -22.67
N HIS A 129 -0.30 24.06 -21.48
CA HIS A 129 0.49 25.01 -20.70
C HIS A 129 1.98 24.66 -20.64
N GLY A 130 2.40 23.54 -21.22
CA GLY A 130 3.81 23.08 -21.20
C GLY A 130 4.30 22.73 -19.79
N ILE A 131 3.42 22.21 -18.92
CA ILE A 131 3.75 21.89 -17.54
C ILE A 131 4.40 20.52 -17.49
N THR A 132 5.63 20.45 -17.01
CA THR A 132 6.43 19.22 -16.89
C THR A 132 7.02 19.01 -15.50
N ASP A 133 6.91 20.03 -14.62
CA ASP A 133 7.53 20.06 -13.31
C ASP A 133 6.68 20.88 -12.33
N ILE A 134 6.51 20.40 -11.09
CA ILE A 134 5.67 21.09 -10.09
C ILE A 134 6.20 22.48 -9.74
N GLY A 135 7.51 22.72 -9.85
CA GLY A 135 8.13 24.03 -9.57
C GLY A 135 7.65 25.14 -10.51
N GLN A 136 7.11 24.79 -11.70
CA GLN A 136 6.52 25.77 -12.62
C GLN A 136 5.27 26.45 -12.03
N LEU A 137 4.60 25.81 -11.05
CA LEU A 137 3.45 26.37 -10.35
C LEU A 137 3.80 27.55 -9.43
N ALA A 138 5.09 27.90 -9.28
CA ALA A 138 5.47 29.18 -8.70
C ALA A 138 5.02 30.38 -9.54
N ASP A 139 4.71 30.17 -10.84
CA ASP A 139 4.03 31.18 -11.67
C ASP A 139 2.53 31.22 -11.33
N PRO A 140 2.00 32.35 -10.83
CA PRO A 140 0.60 32.47 -10.46
C PRO A 140 -0.37 32.20 -11.62
N ALA A 141 0.03 32.44 -12.87
CA ALA A 141 -0.80 32.16 -14.03
C ALA A 141 -0.97 30.65 -14.27
N LEU A 142 0.07 29.84 -13.97
CA LEU A 142 -0.01 28.38 -14.05
C LEU A 142 -0.72 27.81 -12.81
N ALA A 143 -0.48 28.35 -11.63
CA ALA A 143 -1.17 27.93 -10.40
C ALA A 143 -2.70 28.10 -10.53
N ALA A 144 -3.13 29.25 -11.06
CA ALA A 144 -4.56 29.55 -11.26
C ALA A 144 -5.30 28.55 -12.18
N VAL A 145 -4.59 27.78 -13.00
CA VAL A 145 -5.20 26.72 -13.84
C VAL A 145 -5.81 25.62 -12.97
N PHE A 146 -5.17 25.33 -11.83
CA PHE A 146 -5.58 24.29 -10.90
C PHE A 146 -6.34 24.82 -9.67
N ASP A 147 -6.63 26.12 -9.62
CA ASP A 147 -7.43 26.73 -8.55
C ASP A 147 -8.89 26.27 -8.66
N SER A 148 -9.33 25.42 -7.73
CA SER A 148 -10.67 24.84 -7.75
C SER A 148 -11.63 25.50 -6.79
N ASP A 149 -11.13 26.26 -5.82
CA ASP A 149 -11.93 26.90 -4.77
C ASP A 149 -11.94 28.44 -4.86
N GLY A 150 -11.13 29.02 -5.76
CA GLY A 150 -11.13 30.45 -6.07
C GLY A 150 -10.27 31.28 -5.12
N ASP A 151 -9.34 30.66 -4.40
CA ASP A 151 -8.44 31.35 -3.46
C ASP A 151 -7.15 31.88 -4.11
N GLY A 152 -6.94 31.56 -5.38
CA GLY A 152 -5.80 31.99 -6.21
C GLY A 152 -4.60 31.04 -6.17
N ARG A 153 -4.71 29.89 -5.51
CA ARG A 153 -3.67 28.87 -5.44
C ARG A 153 -4.08 27.60 -6.18
N ALA A 154 -3.10 26.85 -6.67
CA ALA A 154 -3.35 25.53 -7.21
C ALA A 154 -3.76 24.56 -6.09
N ASN A 155 -4.86 23.83 -6.25
CA ASN A 155 -5.26 22.77 -5.33
C ASN A 155 -4.54 21.47 -5.68
N LEU A 156 -3.58 21.07 -4.85
CA LEU A 156 -2.93 19.77 -4.92
C LEU A 156 -3.72 18.76 -4.09
N SER A 157 -4.48 17.89 -4.76
CA SER A 157 -5.14 16.74 -4.13
C SER A 157 -4.08 15.79 -3.55
N GLY A 158 -3.85 15.86 -2.26
CA GLY A 158 -2.75 15.19 -1.58
C GLY A 158 -3.13 13.86 -0.93
N CYS A 159 -2.89 13.74 0.37
CA CYS A 159 -3.14 12.49 1.08
C CYS A 159 -3.57 12.73 2.55
N ASN A 160 -3.78 11.63 3.27
CA ASN A 160 -4.17 11.70 4.67
C ASN A 160 -3.08 12.32 5.54
N PRO A 161 -3.44 13.15 6.52
CA PRO A 161 -2.52 13.54 7.59
C PRO A 161 -1.95 12.29 8.30
N GLY A 162 -0.68 12.35 8.68
CA GLY A 162 0.05 11.24 9.30
C GLY A 162 0.61 10.20 8.33
N TRP A 163 0.37 10.35 7.04
CA TRP A 163 1.04 9.51 6.04
C TRP A 163 2.41 10.09 5.64
N GLY A 164 3.31 9.22 5.13
CA GLY A 164 4.63 9.66 4.66
C GLY A 164 4.57 10.66 3.51
N CYS A 165 3.54 10.57 2.66
CA CYS A 165 3.31 11.53 1.57
C CYS A 165 3.02 12.94 2.06
N GLU A 166 2.34 13.12 3.18
CA GLU A 166 2.15 14.44 3.78
C GLU A 166 3.49 15.12 4.04
N LEU A 167 4.40 14.42 4.74
CA LEU A 167 5.73 14.96 5.04
C LEU A 167 6.53 15.30 3.77
N ALA A 168 6.41 14.44 2.74
CA ALA A 168 7.09 14.67 1.47
C ALA A 168 6.54 15.89 0.74
N ILE A 169 5.21 16.01 0.63
CA ILE A 169 4.53 17.14 -0.03
C ILE A 169 4.85 18.43 0.70
N GLU A 170 4.71 18.47 2.03
CA GLU A 170 5.02 19.65 2.83
C GLU A 170 6.47 20.09 2.67
N THR A 171 7.41 19.13 2.61
CA THR A 171 8.82 19.43 2.34
C THR A 171 9.02 20.03 0.95
N HIS A 172 8.32 19.49 -0.08
CA HIS A 172 8.41 20.04 -1.44
C HIS A 172 7.86 21.47 -1.53
N LEU A 173 6.74 21.76 -0.84
CA LEU A 173 6.18 23.12 -0.81
C LEU A 173 7.14 24.12 -0.20
N ASP A 174 7.90 23.73 0.83
CA ASP A 174 8.91 24.58 1.47
C ASP A 174 10.17 24.73 0.60
N ASP A 175 10.75 23.61 0.16
CA ASP A 175 12.01 23.56 -0.58
C ASP A 175 11.90 24.30 -1.93
N PHE A 176 10.76 24.19 -2.60
CA PHE A 176 10.51 24.83 -3.90
C PHE A 176 9.79 26.18 -3.80
N LYS A 177 9.52 26.66 -2.57
CA LYS A 177 8.83 27.95 -2.32
C LYS A 177 7.44 28.02 -2.98
N LEU A 178 6.69 26.93 -2.90
CA LEU A 178 5.37 26.80 -3.52
C LEU A 178 4.22 27.15 -2.58
N ARG A 179 4.45 27.42 -1.28
CA ARG A 179 3.36 27.61 -0.31
C ARG A 179 2.39 28.73 -0.63
N ASP A 180 2.86 29.78 -1.29
CA ASP A 180 2.02 30.90 -1.69
C ASP A 180 1.22 30.61 -2.99
N ALA A 181 1.62 29.58 -3.75
CA ALA A 181 1.05 29.25 -5.04
C ALA A 181 0.30 27.91 -5.06
N VAL A 182 0.56 27.00 -4.14
CA VAL A 182 -0.01 25.64 -4.08
C VAL A 182 -0.57 25.39 -2.69
N GLN A 183 -1.82 24.97 -2.64
CA GLN A 183 -2.48 24.47 -1.46
C GLN A 183 -2.44 22.94 -1.46
N HIS A 184 -1.96 22.33 -0.38
CA HIS A 184 -2.03 20.90 -0.17
C HIS A 184 -3.37 20.52 0.46
N ASP A 185 -4.27 19.97 -0.33
CA ASP A 185 -5.56 19.49 0.12
C ASP A 185 -5.39 18.14 0.81
N GLN A 186 -5.57 18.14 2.13
CA GLN A 186 -5.38 16.95 2.98
C GLN A 186 -6.73 16.39 3.44
N GLY A 187 -6.81 15.08 3.60
CA GLY A 187 -8.01 14.42 4.07
C GLY A 187 -8.05 12.95 3.71
N SER A 188 -9.22 12.35 3.71
CA SER A 188 -9.38 10.97 3.24
C SER A 188 -8.98 10.86 1.77
N TYR A 189 -7.92 10.13 1.47
CA TYR A 189 -7.42 9.96 0.10
C TYR A 189 -8.50 9.49 -0.87
N PHE A 190 -9.34 8.53 -0.45
CA PHE A 190 -10.43 8.05 -1.30
C PHE A 190 -11.46 9.13 -1.63
N ALA A 191 -11.80 10.00 -0.67
CA ALA A 191 -12.72 11.10 -0.90
C ALA A 191 -12.08 12.15 -1.83
N ILE A 192 -10.84 12.55 -1.56
CA ILE A 192 -10.09 13.50 -2.40
C ILE A 192 -9.97 12.98 -3.83
N MET A 193 -9.68 11.70 -4.04
CA MET A 193 -9.59 11.12 -5.38
C MET A 193 -10.95 11.03 -6.07
N ALA A 194 -12.03 10.80 -5.35
CA ALA A 194 -13.38 10.84 -5.93
C ALA A 194 -13.72 12.24 -6.47
N ASP A 195 -13.38 13.28 -5.72
CA ASP A 195 -13.56 14.68 -6.16
C ASP A 195 -12.63 15.01 -7.34
N THR A 196 -11.39 14.56 -7.31
CA THR A 196 -10.41 14.71 -8.42
C THR A 196 -10.92 14.06 -9.71
N ILE A 197 -11.45 12.82 -9.64
CA ILE A 197 -12.02 12.11 -10.78
C ILE A 197 -13.27 12.85 -11.30
N THR A 198 -14.12 13.32 -10.40
CA THR A 198 -15.33 14.09 -10.79
C THR A 198 -14.94 15.34 -11.55
N ARG A 199 -13.99 16.11 -11.04
CA ARG A 199 -13.46 17.32 -11.68
C ARG A 199 -12.87 17.02 -13.07
N TYR A 200 -12.07 15.95 -13.20
CA TYR A 200 -11.54 15.50 -14.48
C TYR A 200 -12.67 15.18 -15.49
N ASN A 201 -13.68 14.43 -15.07
CA ASN A 201 -14.81 14.05 -15.91
C ASN A 201 -15.65 15.26 -16.36
N GLU A 202 -15.66 16.34 -15.59
CA GLU A 202 -16.28 17.62 -15.92
C GLU A 202 -15.40 18.51 -16.83
N GLY A 203 -14.21 18.04 -17.17
CA GLY A 203 -13.25 18.75 -18.02
C GLY A 203 -12.41 19.81 -17.28
N GLY A 204 -12.41 19.79 -15.96
CA GLY A 204 -11.56 20.65 -15.12
C GLY A 204 -10.13 20.14 -15.04
N ALA A 205 -9.17 21.06 -14.91
CA ALA A 205 -7.78 20.71 -14.66
C ALA A 205 -7.61 20.06 -13.28
N ILE A 206 -6.78 19.04 -13.20
CA ILE A 206 -6.48 18.31 -11.96
C ILE A 206 -4.98 18.29 -11.67
N LEU A 207 -4.64 18.42 -10.39
CA LEU A 207 -3.30 18.24 -9.86
C LEU A 207 -3.40 17.34 -8.62
N TYR A 208 -2.74 16.19 -8.64
CA TYR A 208 -2.87 15.24 -7.55
C TYR A 208 -1.60 14.44 -7.28
N TYR A 209 -1.50 13.93 -6.05
CA TYR A 209 -0.50 12.96 -5.65
C TYR A 209 -1.06 11.55 -5.75
N THR A 210 -0.26 10.62 -6.23
CA THR A 210 -0.54 9.19 -6.14
C THR A 210 0.73 8.35 -6.09
N TRP A 211 0.54 7.05 -5.90
CA TRP A 211 1.62 6.05 -5.88
C TRP A 211 1.24 4.83 -6.71
N THR A 212 2.24 4.00 -7.01
CA THR A 212 2.05 2.69 -7.64
C THR A 212 2.59 1.61 -6.71
N PRO A 213 1.81 0.55 -6.39
CA PRO A 213 0.50 0.18 -6.94
C PRO A 213 -0.67 0.94 -6.28
N ASN A 214 -1.58 1.49 -7.09
CA ASN A 214 -2.81 2.15 -6.62
C ASN A 214 -3.89 2.08 -7.71
N TRP A 215 -5.14 1.83 -7.30
CA TRP A 215 -6.31 1.71 -8.15
C TRP A 215 -6.59 2.95 -9.02
N ILE A 216 -6.17 4.14 -8.59
CA ILE A 216 -6.41 5.39 -9.32
C ILE A 216 -5.79 5.36 -10.72
N SER A 217 -4.67 4.64 -10.91
CA SER A 217 -3.99 4.53 -12.20
C SER A 217 -4.76 3.69 -13.24
N ASP A 218 -5.81 2.98 -12.80
CA ASP A 218 -6.74 2.28 -13.71
C ASP A 218 -7.96 3.14 -14.08
N VAL A 219 -8.12 4.30 -13.44
CA VAL A 219 -9.22 5.26 -13.70
C VAL A 219 -8.70 6.49 -14.42
N LEU A 220 -7.58 7.01 -13.94
CA LEU A 220 -6.82 8.10 -14.58
C LEU A 220 -5.54 7.48 -15.12
N VAL A 221 -5.60 6.98 -16.36
CA VAL A 221 -4.55 6.13 -16.95
C VAL A 221 -3.33 6.97 -17.33
N PRO A 222 -2.15 6.69 -16.71
CA PRO A 222 -0.92 7.41 -17.05
C PRO A 222 -0.53 7.25 -18.53
N GLY A 223 -0.26 8.38 -19.19
CA GLY A 223 0.07 8.45 -20.62
C GLY A 223 -1.16 8.63 -21.52
N GLU A 224 -2.36 8.26 -21.07
CA GLU A 224 -3.63 8.46 -21.79
C GLU A 224 -4.37 9.68 -21.24
N ASP A 225 -4.78 9.63 -19.98
CA ASP A 225 -5.58 10.67 -19.32
C ASP A 225 -4.72 11.69 -18.61
N VAL A 226 -3.64 11.20 -17.96
CA VAL A 226 -2.78 12.00 -17.08
C VAL A 226 -1.31 11.76 -17.40
N VAL A 227 -0.48 12.70 -16.97
CA VAL A 227 0.98 12.60 -17.05
C VAL A 227 1.60 12.86 -15.67
N GLN A 228 2.63 12.11 -15.36
CA GLN A 228 3.45 12.41 -14.20
C GLN A 228 4.32 13.64 -14.51
N ILE A 229 4.30 14.61 -13.61
CA ILE A 229 5.18 15.78 -13.69
C ILE A 229 6.40 15.61 -12.77
N GLY A 230 7.50 16.22 -13.17
CA GLY A 230 8.75 16.19 -12.46
C GLY A 230 8.70 16.97 -11.14
N ILE A 231 9.80 16.84 -10.43
CA ILE A 231 10.10 17.61 -9.23
C ILE A 231 11.42 18.33 -9.50
N PRO A 232 11.55 19.62 -9.15
CA PRO A 232 12.76 20.37 -9.42
C PRO A 232 14.02 19.63 -8.98
N SER A 233 14.97 19.45 -9.90
CA SER A 233 16.23 18.80 -9.61
C SER A 233 17.17 19.74 -8.85
N GLY A 234 17.67 19.36 -7.69
CA GLY A 234 18.70 20.18 -7.04
C GLY A 234 18.87 20.08 -5.55
N GLY A 235 18.42 19.07 -4.87
CA GLY A 235 18.52 19.04 -3.42
C GLY A 235 18.69 17.68 -2.75
N GLY A 236 19.13 16.68 -3.46
CA GLY A 236 19.27 15.33 -2.89
C GLY A 236 17.93 14.69 -2.56
N PHE A 237 17.96 13.63 -1.76
CA PHE A 237 16.80 12.83 -1.42
C PHE A 237 15.60 13.60 -0.83
N LYS A 238 15.85 14.75 -0.21
CA LYS A 238 14.79 15.57 0.39
C LYS A 238 13.86 16.22 -0.63
N THR A 239 14.22 16.23 -1.90
CA THR A 239 13.55 16.99 -2.95
C THR A 239 12.95 16.12 -4.06
N GLY A 240 12.69 14.83 -3.83
CA GLY A 240 12.10 13.96 -4.84
C GLY A 240 11.37 12.79 -4.25
N PHE A 241 10.48 12.20 -5.06
CA PHE A 241 9.91 10.89 -4.75
C PHE A 241 10.86 9.80 -5.22
N ALA A 242 11.59 9.19 -4.29
CA ALA A 242 12.39 8.00 -4.60
C ALA A 242 11.49 6.81 -4.91
N VAL A 243 12.00 5.88 -5.70
CA VAL A 243 11.43 4.54 -5.77
C VAL A 243 11.52 3.90 -4.38
N ASN A 244 10.44 3.30 -3.93
CA ASN A 244 10.36 2.64 -2.65
C ASN A 244 10.27 1.12 -2.81
N ASP A 245 10.84 0.42 -1.84
CA ASP A 245 10.52 -0.97 -1.60
C ASP A 245 9.66 -1.08 -0.33
N VAL A 246 8.70 -2.00 -0.33
CA VAL A 246 7.80 -2.20 0.80
C VAL A 246 8.28 -3.38 1.62
N TYR A 247 8.63 -3.09 2.87
CA TYR A 247 9.22 -4.04 3.79
C TYR A 247 8.20 -4.63 4.76
N ILE A 248 8.45 -5.87 5.14
CA ILE A 248 7.96 -6.42 6.39
C ILE A 248 8.90 -5.93 7.49
N VAL A 249 8.33 -5.25 8.49
CA VAL A 249 9.05 -4.82 9.70
C VAL A 249 8.47 -5.57 10.89
N ALA A 250 9.34 -6.14 11.72
CA ALA A 250 8.92 -6.91 12.87
C ALA A 250 9.74 -6.55 14.12
N ASN A 251 9.14 -6.76 15.29
CA ASN A 251 9.79 -6.59 16.59
C ASN A 251 10.94 -7.58 16.76
N ASN A 252 12.09 -7.12 17.24
CA ASN A 252 13.29 -7.96 17.38
C ASN A 252 13.07 -9.14 18.34
N GLY A 253 12.38 -8.91 19.48
CA GLY A 253 12.08 -9.96 20.44
C GLY A 253 11.13 -11.02 19.87
N PHE A 254 10.16 -10.59 19.04
CA PHE A 254 9.29 -11.54 18.33
C PHE A 254 10.09 -12.42 17.36
N LEU A 255 10.99 -11.82 16.57
CA LEU A 255 11.82 -12.55 15.60
C LEU A 255 12.75 -13.55 16.28
N GLU A 256 13.38 -13.14 17.38
CA GLU A 256 14.25 -14.02 18.19
C GLU A 256 13.50 -15.22 18.77
N ALA A 257 12.27 -14.98 19.24
CA ALA A 257 11.44 -16.04 19.83
C ALA A 257 10.80 -16.95 18.78
N ASN A 258 10.68 -16.49 17.51
CA ASN A 258 9.94 -17.16 16.45
C ASN A 258 10.76 -17.32 15.15
N PRO A 259 11.80 -18.16 15.12
CA PRO A 259 12.67 -18.33 13.94
C PRO A 259 11.91 -18.73 12.68
N ALA A 260 10.82 -19.50 12.81
CA ALA A 260 9.98 -19.89 11.68
C ALA A 260 9.24 -18.69 11.08
N ALA A 261 8.67 -17.80 11.90
CA ALA A 261 8.04 -16.57 11.41
C ALA A 261 9.09 -15.63 10.78
N ALA A 262 10.25 -15.47 11.41
CA ALA A 262 11.36 -14.70 10.87
C ALA A 262 11.76 -15.21 9.49
N LYS A 263 11.96 -16.52 9.34
CA LYS A 263 12.31 -17.15 8.06
C LYS A 263 11.20 -17.03 7.02
N PHE A 264 9.94 -17.13 7.42
CA PHE A 264 8.82 -16.91 6.53
C PHE A 264 8.83 -15.47 5.99
N PHE A 265 8.98 -14.47 6.83
CA PHE A 265 9.06 -13.06 6.41
C PHE A 265 10.20 -12.80 5.43
N GLU A 266 11.37 -13.45 5.61
CA GLU A 266 12.50 -13.37 4.66
C GLU A 266 12.18 -13.92 3.27
N MET A 267 11.27 -14.90 3.19
CA MET A 267 10.94 -15.60 1.94
C MET A 267 9.84 -14.93 1.13
N VAL A 268 9.01 -14.08 1.77
CA VAL A 268 7.87 -13.44 1.09
C VAL A 268 8.35 -12.54 -0.05
N ASP A 269 7.81 -12.78 -1.25
CA ASP A 269 8.07 -12.01 -2.46
C ASP A 269 6.78 -11.92 -3.27
N ILE A 270 6.14 -10.74 -3.22
CA ILE A 270 4.86 -10.48 -3.89
C ILE A 270 5.10 -9.49 -5.03
N PRO A 271 4.90 -9.90 -6.29
CA PRO A 271 5.10 -9.00 -7.41
C PRO A 271 4.11 -7.82 -7.36
N ILE A 272 4.58 -6.64 -7.71
CA ILE A 272 3.77 -5.40 -7.71
C ILE A 272 2.50 -5.55 -8.56
N SER A 273 2.53 -6.36 -9.61
CA SER A 273 1.37 -6.67 -10.45
C SER A 273 0.26 -7.41 -9.70
N ALA A 274 0.60 -8.26 -8.72
CA ALA A 274 -0.40 -8.93 -7.88
C ALA A 274 -1.12 -7.92 -6.96
N VAL A 275 -0.35 -6.97 -6.41
CA VAL A 275 -0.93 -5.89 -5.62
C VAL A 275 -1.84 -5.01 -6.47
N ASN A 276 -1.41 -4.63 -7.70
CA ASN A 276 -2.26 -3.90 -8.65
C ASN A 276 -3.57 -4.64 -8.94
N ALA A 277 -3.53 -5.94 -9.20
CA ALA A 277 -4.73 -6.74 -9.46
C ALA A 277 -5.70 -6.74 -8.27
N ALA A 278 -5.19 -6.76 -7.03
CA ALA A 278 -6.03 -6.63 -5.83
C ALA A 278 -6.63 -5.21 -5.69
N GLN A 279 -5.90 -4.16 -6.11
CA GLN A 279 -6.40 -2.79 -6.12
C GLN A 279 -7.60 -2.59 -7.05
N VAL A 280 -7.59 -3.24 -8.22
CA VAL A 280 -8.74 -3.20 -9.16
C VAL A 280 -10.00 -3.76 -8.50
N LYS A 281 -9.90 -4.89 -7.80
CA LYS A 281 -11.02 -5.48 -7.06
C LYS A 281 -11.53 -4.56 -5.95
N LEU A 282 -10.61 -3.91 -5.21
CA LEU A 282 -10.96 -2.91 -4.19
C LEU A 282 -11.76 -1.74 -4.80
N ARG A 283 -11.33 -1.20 -5.94
CA ARG A 283 -12.05 -0.17 -6.69
C ARG A 283 -13.46 -0.63 -7.09
N ASP A 284 -13.60 -1.89 -7.50
CA ASP A 284 -14.85 -2.46 -7.96
C ASP A 284 -15.81 -2.82 -6.79
N GLY A 285 -15.43 -2.49 -5.55
CA GLY A 285 -16.28 -2.57 -4.36
C GLY A 285 -16.04 -3.79 -3.48
N GLU A 286 -15.04 -4.63 -3.80
CA GLU A 286 -14.63 -5.75 -2.94
C GLU A 286 -13.69 -5.23 -1.83
N ASN A 287 -14.27 -4.64 -0.77
CA ASN A 287 -13.55 -3.84 0.21
C ASN A 287 -13.74 -4.29 1.67
N THR A 288 -14.27 -5.50 1.89
CA THR A 288 -14.38 -6.10 3.22
C THR A 288 -13.14 -6.93 3.56
N GLN A 289 -12.93 -7.22 4.83
CA GLN A 289 -11.83 -8.12 5.25
C GLN A 289 -11.99 -9.53 4.65
N GLU A 290 -13.24 -10.01 4.49
CA GLU A 290 -13.52 -11.28 3.82
C GLU A 290 -13.12 -11.25 2.35
N ASP A 291 -13.38 -10.14 1.65
CA ASP A 291 -12.94 -9.96 0.26
C ASP A 291 -11.42 -10.00 0.16
N PHE A 292 -10.70 -9.24 1.02
CA PHE A 292 -9.24 -9.21 0.99
C PHE A 292 -8.63 -10.58 1.29
N ARG A 293 -9.22 -11.33 2.23
CA ARG A 293 -8.80 -12.69 2.51
C ARG A 293 -9.01 -13.60 1.30
N ARG A 294 -10.16 -13.54 0.66
CA ARG A 294 -10.45 -14.29 -0.57
C ARG A 294 -9.46 -13.94 -1.68
N HIS A 295 -9.14 -12.66 -1.88
CA HIS A 295 -8.14 -12.24 -2.88
C HIS A 295 -6.76 -12.84 -2.60
N ALA A 296 -6.36 -12.90 -1.34
CA ALA A 296 -5.10 -13.52 -0.93
C ALA A 296 -5.12 -15.04 -1.14
N GLU A 297 -6.22 -15.72 -0.78
CA GLU A 297 -6.41 -17.16 -0.99
C GLU A 297 -6.40 -17.53 -2.49
N ASP A 298 -7.04 -16.72 -3.34
CA ASP A 298 -7.03 -16.89 -4.80
C ASP A 298 -5.61 -16.75 -5.35
N TRP A 299 -4.87 -15.73 -4.90
CA TRP A 299 -3.49 -15.51 -5.32
C TRP A 299 -2.58 -16.64 -4.85
N VAL A 300 -2.69 -17.05 -3.60
CA VAL A 300 -1.92 -18.19 -3.04
C VAL A 300 -2.22 -19.46 -3.84
N SER A 301 -3.48 -19.75 -4.14
CA SER A 301 -3.87 -20.89 -4.96
C SER A 301 -3.26 -20.87 -6.36
N ALA A 302 -3.21 -19.69 -6.99
CA ALA A 302 -2.59 -19.51 -8.31
C ALA A 302 -1.06 -19.60 -8.26
N ASN A 303 -0.44 -19.37 -7.10
CA ASN A 303 1.01 -19.37 -6.86
C ASN A 303 1.43 -20.42 -5.81
N GLN A 304 0.68 -21.52 -5.71
CA GLN A 304 0.81 -22.53 -4.65
C GLN A 304 2.25 -23.03 -4.46
N ALA A 305 2.96 -23.32 -5.55
CA ALA A 305 4.33 -23.84 -5.48
C ALA A 305 5.31 -22.83 -4.83
N GLN A 306 5.13 -21.55 -5.10
CA GLN A 306 5.93 -20.48 -4.49
C GLN A 306 5.60 -20.36 -3.01
N PHE A 307 4.33 -20.28 -2.68
CA PHE A 307 3.85 -20.19 -1.29
C PHE A 307 4.29 -21.39 -0.44
N ASP A 308 4.14 -22.60 -0.97
CA ASP A 308 4.58 -23.83 -0.30
C ASP A 308 6.10 -23.84 -0.04
N SER A 309 6.88 -23.28 -0.98
CA SER A 309 8.33 -23.15 -0.79
C SER A 309 8.70 -22.23 0.38
N TRP A 310 7.96 -21.12 0.57
CA TRP A 310 8.15 -20.22 1.71
C TRP A 310 7.82 -20.91 3.03
N VAL A 311 6.63 -21.55 3.08
CA VAL A 311 6.18 -22.28 4.27
C VAL A 311 7.15 -23.43 4.62
N ALA A 312 7.59 -24.20 3.62
CA ALA A 312 8.52 -25.30 3.85
C ALA A 312 9.89 -24.84 4.34
N ALA A 313 10.42 -23.74 3.80
CA ALA A 313 11.68 -23.14 4.25
C ALA A 313 11.56 -22.66 5.71
N ALA A 314 10.44 -22.02 6.05
CA ALA A 314 10.15 -21.52 7.39
C ALA A 314 9.96 -22.65 8.42
N ALA A 315 9.23 -23.71 8.05
CA ALA A 315 8.97 -24.85 8.95
C ALA A 315 10.26 -25.60 9.37
N ASN A 316 11.34 -25.44 8.61
CA ASN A 316 12.66 -26.05 8.90
C ASN A 316 13.64 -25.08 9.58
N ALA A 317 13.24 -23.83 9.86
CA ALA A 317 14.06 -22.88 10.59
C ALA A 317 14.07 -23.23 12.10
N ASN A 318 15.27 -23.22 12.71
CA ASN A 318 15.52 -23.53 14.12
C ASN A 318 16.01 -22.30 14.87
#